data_ddfb89ae4defb89505bf4f7168148b9a
#
_entry.id   ddfb89ae4defb89505bf4f7168148b9a
#
_cell.length_a   1.000
_cell.length_b   1.000
_cell.length_c   1.000
_cell.angle_alpha   90.00
_cell.angle_beta   90.00
_cell.angle_gamma   90.00
#
_symmetry.space_group_name_H-M   'P 1'
#
loop_
_entity.id
_entity.type
_entity.pdbx_description
1 polymer ?
#
loop_
_entity_poly.entity_id
_entity_poly.type
_entity_poly.pdbx_seq_one_letter_code
_entity_poly.pdbx_strand_id
1 'polypeptide(L)'
;CFRISLHDLAGHFHMSEKYISRYFREHFQLTLSQYITYLRLSHAKHLLETTSLSITETALQSGFPNVSYFIRTFKNTFHVPPLQYRNSIR
;
A
#
# COMPACT_ATOMS: atom_id res chain seq x y z
N CYS A 1 -6.66 10.11 4.57
CA CYS A 1 -6.40 8.66 4.61
C CYS A 1 -6.37 8.08 3.20
N PHE A 2 -5.33 7.31 2.92
CA PHE A 2 -5.15 6.71 1.59
C PHE A 2 -5.77 5.32 1.58
N ARG A 3 -6.90 5.17 0.91
CA ARG A 3 -7.59 3.88 0.76
C ARG A 3 -8.01 3.70 -0.69
N ILE A 4 -7.54 2.64 -1.30
CA ILE A 4 -7.93 2.25 -2.64
C ILE A 4 -8.43 0.82 -2.57
N SER A 5 -9.63 0.58 -3.07
CA SER A 5 -10.20 -0.75 -3.19
C SER A 5 -10.48 -1.06 -4.65
N LEU A 6 -10.71 -2.33 -4.92
CA LEU A 6 -11.11 -2.77 -6.26
C LEU A 6 -12.41 -2.07 -6.70
N HIS A 7 -13.33 -1.93 -5.77
CA HIS A 7 -14.61 -1.25 -6.03
C HIS A 7 -14.39 0.22 -6.40
N ASP A 8 -13.52 0.93 -5.69
CA ASP A 8 -13.22 2.33 -5.95
C ASP A 8 -12.61 2.52 -7.34
N LEU A 9 -11.69 1.66 -7.73
CA LEU A 9 -11.09 1.71 -9.05
C LEU A 9 -12.11 1.42 -10.14
N ALA A 10 -12.96 0.43 -9.93
CA ALA A 10 -14.00 0.09 -10.91
C ALA A 10 -14.94 1.26 -11.13
N GLY A 11 -15.36 1.93 -10.05
CA GLY A 11 -16.22 3.10 -10.15
C GLY A 11 -15.54 4.26 -10.86
N HIS A 12 -14.26 4.48 -10.58
CA HIS A 12 -13.51 5.59 -11.19
C HIS A 12 -13.37 5.42 -12.71
N PHE A 13 -13.12 4.21 -13.17
CA PHE A 13 -12.92 3.92 -14.59
C PHE A 13 -14.18 3.45 -15.30
N HIS A 14 -15.30 3.37 -14.59
CA HIS A 14 -16.57 2.88 -15.16
C HIS A 14 -16.45 1.48 -15.74
N MET A 15 -15.64 0.63 -15.09
CA MET A 15 -15.40 -0.75 -15.50
C MET A 15 -15.79 -1.71 -14.39
N SER A 16 -16.06 -2.97 -14.74
CA SER A 16 -16.32 -3.99 -13.74
C SER A 16 -15.02 -4.36 -13.01
N GLU A 17 -15.15 -4.79 -11.75
CA GLU A 17 -14.00 -5.22 -10.96
C GLU A 17 -13.25 -6.37 -11.62
N LYS A 18 -14.00 -7.28 -12.23
CA LYS A 18 -13.42 -8.43 -12.93
C LYS A 18 -12.56 -7.98 -14.11
N TYR A 19 -13.03 -7.00 -14.88
CA TYR A 19 -12.30 -6.48 -16.03
C TYR A 19 -11.00 -5.80 -15.58
N ILE A 20 -11.06 -4.97 -14.55
CA ILE A 20 -9.89 -4.26 -14.06
C ILE A 20 -8.84 -5.24 -13.53
N SER A 21 -9.24 -6.26 -12.78
CA SER A 21 -8.32 -7.27 -12.28
C SER A 21 -7.60 -7.99 -13.42
N ARG A 22 -8.36 -8.35 -14.46
CA ARG A 22 -7.79 -9.02 -15.64
C ARG A 22 -6.83 -8.11 -16.37
N TYR A 23 -7.19 -6.83 -16.54
CA TYR A 23 -6.35 -5.83 -17.21
C TYR A 23 -5.00 -5.71 -16.52
N PHE A 24 -4.98 -5.57 -15.19
CA PHE A 24 -3.73 -5.43 -14.46
C PHE A 24 -2.86 -6.69 -14.56
N ARG A 25 -3.47 -7.87 -14.51
CA ARG A 25 -2.73 -9.12 -14.65
C ARG A 25 -2.05 -9.24 -16.02
N GLU A 26 -2.75 -8.86 -17.07
CA GLU A 26 -2.24 -8.98 -18.43
C GLU A 26 -1.18 -7.93 -18.76
N HIS A 27 -1.33 -6.70 -18.25
CA HIS A 27 -0.46 -5.58 -18.64
C HIS A 27 0.71 -5.35 -17.68
N PHE A 28 0.54 -5.66 -16.40
CA PHE A 28 1.55 -5.36 -15.38
C PHE A 28 2.14 -6.61 -14.75
N GLN A 29 1.69 -7.78 -15.14
CA GLN A 29 2.18 -9.06 -14.62
C GLN A 29 2.04 -9.19 -13.10
N LEU A 30 1.04 -8.51 -12.53
CA LEU A 30 0.71 -8.59 -11.12
C LEU A 30 -0.79 -8.45 -10.94
N THR A 31 -1.30 -8.93 -9.82
CA THR A 31 -2.72 -8.81 -9.54
C THR A 31 -3.05 -7.38 -9.10
N LEU A 32 -4.32 -7.01 -9.25
CA LEU A 32 -4.78 -5.71 -8.77
C LEU A 32 -4.58 -5.57 -7.25
N SER A 33 -4.78 -6.65 -6.49
CA SER A 33 -4.52 -6.64 -5.06
C SER A 33 -3.06 -6.31 -4.74
N GLN A 34 -2.13 -6.88 -5.49
CA GLN A 34 -0.71 -6.58 -5.31
C GLN A 34 -0.41 -5.13 -5.64
N TYR A 35 -1.01 -4.59 -6.69
CA TYR A 35 -0.84 -3.20 -7.07
C TYR A 35 -1.38 -2.26 -5.99
N ILE A 36 -2.57 -2.54 -5.47
CA ILE A 36 -3.16 -1.73 -4.41
C ILE A 36 -2.29 -1.77 -3.15
N THR A 37 -1.77 -2.94 -2.80
CA THR A 37 -0.87 -3.08 -1.66
C THR A 37 0.39 -2.25 -1.86
N TYR A 38 0.95 -2.27 -3.06
CA TYR A 38 2.11 -1.45 -3.37
C TYR A 38 1.81 0.04 -3.23
N LEU A 39 0.64 0.50 -3.68
CA LEU A 39 0.25 1.91 -3.51
C LEU A 39 0.14 2.29 -2.04
N ARG A 40 -0.44 1.41 -1.23
CA ARG A 40 -0.54 1.65 0.22
C ARG A 40 0.84 1.71 0.86
N LEU A 41 1.73 0.83 0.47
CA LEU A 41 3.12 0.83 0.97
C LEU A 41 3.86 2.09 0.56
N SER A 42 3.67 2.55 -0.67
CA SER A 42 4.28 3.79 -1.15
C SER A 42 3.80 4.99 -0.36
N HIS A 43 2.52 5.04 -0.04
CA HIS A 43 1.97 6.11 0.80
C HIS A 43 2.53 6.05 2.22
N ALA A 44 2.61 4.85 2.80
CA ALA A 44 3.18 4.67 4.13
C ALA A 44 4.65 5.10 4.17
N LYS A 45 5.41 4.72 3.14
CA LYS A 45 6.81 5.11 3.01
C LYS A 45 6.93 6.64 3.01
N HIS A 46 6.09 7.31 2.26
CA HIS A 46 6.05 8.77 2.23
C HIS A 46 5.77 9.36 3.61
N LEU A 47 4.80 8.80 4.34
CA LEU A 47 4.50 9.25 5.69
C LEU A 47 5.67 9.03 6.64
N LEU A 48 6.39 7.92 6.50
CA LEU A 48 7.58 7.67 7.32
C LEU A 48 8.67 8.72 7.06
N GLU A 49 8.76 9.21 5.83
CA GLU A 49 9.76 10.20 5.44
C GLU A 49 9.40 11.61 5.85
N THR A 50 8.11 11.95 5.85
CA THR A 50 7.66 13.34 5.96
C THR A 50 6.93 13.68 7.25
N THR A 51 6.59 12.68 8.08
CA THR A 51 5.82 12.92 9.30
C THR A 51 6.48 12.27 10.51
N SER A 52 5.97 12.62 11.71
CA SER A 52 6.38 12.00 12.97
C SER A 52 5.32 11.01 13.47
N LEU A 53 4.41 10.59 12.62
CA LEU A 53 3.39 9.60 12.98
C LEU A 53 4.05 8.31 13.46
N SER A 54 3.45 7.67 14.46
CA SER A 54 3.92 6.37 14.93
C SER A 54 3.79 5.34 13.81
N ILE A 55 4.48 4.22 13.94
CA ILE A 55 4.38 3.14 12.96
C ILE A 55 2.94 2.63 12.89
N THR A 56 2.26 2.51 14.04
CA THR A 56 0.86 2.10 14.07
C THR A 56 -0.04 3.08 13.33
N GLU A 57 0.13 4.37 13.59
CA GLU A 57 -0.68 5.39 12.92
C GLU A 57 -0.40 5.44 11.42
N THR A 58 0.86 5.30 11.04
CA THR A 58 1.25 5.24 9.63
C THR A 58 0.54 4.08 8.91
N ALA A 59 0.52 2.91 9.55
CA ALA A 59 -0.17 1.75 8.99
C ALA A 59 -1.65 2.02 8.77
N LEU A 60 -2.32 2.56 9.79
CA LEU A 60 -3.76 2.80 9.72
C LEU A 60 -4.09 3.87 8.68
N GLN A 61 -3.33 4.95 8.62
CA GLN A 61 -3.58 6.01 7.65
C GLN A 61 -3.29 5.57 6.21
N SER A 62 -2.45 4.57 6.04
CA SER A 62 -2.13 4.04 4.72
C SER A 62 -3.10 2.94 4.28
N GLY A 63 -4.11 2.62 5.10
CA GLY A 63 -5.15 1.67 4.72
C GLY A 63 -4.88 0.24 5.10
N PHE A 64 -3.89 -0.04 5.94
CA PHE A 64 -3.63 -1.39 6.40
C PHE A 64 -4.57 -1.76 7.55
N PRO A 65 -5.00 -3.03 7.62
CA PRO A 65 -5.95 -3.46 8.66
C PRO A 65 -5.34 -3.49 10.06
N ASN A 66 -4.02 -3.71 10.18
CA ASN A 66 -3.34 -3.70 11.46
C ASN A 66 -1.84 -3.49 11.24
N VAL A 67 -1.14 -3.14 12.32
CA VAL A 67 0.28 -2.79 12.24
C VAL A 67 1.16 -4.02 11.95
N SER A 68 0.79 -5.19 12.45
CA SER A 68 1.60 -6.41 12.23
C SER A 68 1.64 -6.78 10.75
N TYR A 69 0.49 -6.70 10.08
CA TYR A 69 0.41 -6.94 8.65
C TYR A 69 1.23 -5.91 7.87
N PHE A 70 1.13 -4.65 8.27
CA PHE A 70 1.90 -3.57 7.65
C PHE A 70 3.40 -3.81 7.76
N ILE A 71 3.89 -4.10 8.97
CA ILE A 71 5.32 -4.31 9.20
C ILE A 71 5.85 -5.46 8.34
N ARG A 72 5.13 -6.57 8.32
CA ARG A 72 5.53 -7.74 7.54
C ARG A 72 5.54 -7.43 6.04
N THR A 73 4.49 -6.78 5.54
CA THR A 73 4.36 -6.47 4.13
C THR A 73 5.41 -5.45 3.69
N PHE A 74 5.66 -4.44 4.52
CA PHE A 74 6.68 -3.43 4.24
C PHE A 74 8.06 -4.08 4.15
N LYS A 75 8.40 -4.91 5.13
CA LYS A 75 9.69 -5.61 5.15
C LYS A 75 9.86 -6.53 3.95
N ASN A 76 8.80 -7.24 3.56
CA ASN A 76 8.87 -8.13 2.40
C ASN A 76 9.09 -7.36 1.10
N THR A 77 8.54 -6.15 0.99
CA THR A 77 8.64 -5.36 -0.24
C THR A 77 9.93 -4.54 -0.29
N PHE A 78 10.30 -3.89 0.80
CA PHE A 78 11.44 -2.98 0.83
C PHE A 78 12.67 -3.55 1.53
N HIS A 79 12.57 -4.79 2.04
CA HIS A 79 13.69 -5.53 2.67
C HIS A 79 14.21 -4.91 3.96
N VAL A 80 13.41 -4.03 4.59
CA VAL A 80 13.76 -3.38 5.85
C VAL A 80 12.47 -3.05 6.61
N PRO A 81 12.45 -3.22 7.95
CA PRO A 81 11.28 -2.85 8.74
C PRO A 81 11.00 -1.35 8.68
N PRO A 82 9.73 -0.93 8.82
CA PRO A 82 9.38 0.51 8.73
C PRO A 82 10.14 1.40 9.70
N LEU A 83 10.29 0.97 10.95
CA LEU A 83 11.00 1.77 11.96
C LEU A 83 12.47 1.93 11.60
N GLN A 84 13.09 0.85 11.17
CA GLN A 84 14.50 0.89 10.77
C GLN A 84 14.67 1.77 9.53
N TYR A 85 13.75 1.72 8.59
CA TYR A 85 13.77 2.59 7.43
C TYR A 85 13.73 4.06 7.85
N ARG A 86 12.78 4.42 8.74
CA ARG A 86 12.69 5.80 9.24
C ARG A 86 13.98 6.25 9.90
N ASN A 87 14.56 5.40 10.73
CA ASN A 87 15.79 5.74 11.44
C ASN A 87 16.97 5.91 10.50
N SER A 88 16.98 5.23 9.36
CA SER A 88 18.09 5.31 8.40
C SER A 88 18.09 6.60 7.60
N ILE A 89 16.95 7.30 7.51
CA ILE A 89 16.82 8.53 6.72
C ILE A 89 16.77 9.79 7.57
N ARG A 90 16.85 9.67 8.90
CA ARG A 90 16.80 10.82 9.82
C ARG A 90 18.06 11.01 10.63
#